data_274a806f36856dc50d4c62a90ae381dd
#
_entry.id   274a806f36856dc50d4c62a90ae381dd
#
_cell.length_a   1.000
_cell.length_b   1.000
_cell.length_c   1.000
_cell.angle_alpha   90.00
_cell.angle_beta   90.00
_cell.angle_gamma   90.00
#
_symmetry.space_group_name_H-M   'P 1'
#
loop_
_entity.id
_entity.type
_entity.pdbx_description
1 polymer ?
#
loop_
_entity_poly.entity_id
_entity_poly.type
_entity_poly.pdbx_seq_one_letter_code
_entity_poly.pdbx_strand_id
1 'polypeptide(L)'
;MQLSDLGNRICILGPSNSGKSTLADAIARKCELKAVHLDQLYHLPNTHWKPRPTEAFIHLHDSEITGERWVIDGNYTKCLPQRLSRATGLILLDVSTALSLMRYFNRTLFEGQRHGGLDGAKERINWPMLHHITAVTPNNRKRYAEMFEALELPKICLRSRKTIKQQFDAWELTR
;
A
#
# COMPACT_ATOMS: atom_id res chain seq x y z
N MET A 1 19.64 -5.21 0.02
CA MET A 1 19.15 -4.06 0.80
C MET A 1 18.58 -4.58 2.10
N GLN A 2 19.07 -4.09 3.22
CA GLN A 2 18.52 -4.40 4.55
C GLN A 2 17.28 -3.52 4.79
N LEU A 3 16.41 -3.95 5.73
CA LEU A 3 15.23 -3.17 6.06
C LEU A 3 15.59 -1.81 6.68
N SER A 4 16.67 -1.77 7.48
CA SER A 4 17.22 -0.54 8.07
C SER A 4 17.65 0.52 7.06
N ASP A 5 18.01 0.10 5.85
CA ASP A 5 18.43 1.04 4.79
C ASP A 5 17.28 1.95 4.35
N LEU A 6 16.04 1.52 4.53
CA LEU A 6 14.84 2.30 4.19
C LEU A 6 14.52 3.39 5.23
N GLY A 7 15.16 3.38 6.39
CA GLY A 7 14.91 4.33 7.46
C GLY A 7 13.55 4.16 8.14
N ASN A 8 13.04 5.26 8.71
CA ASN A 8 11.86 5.21 9.59
C ASN A 8 10.57 5.78 8.96
N ARG A 9 10.62 6.34 7.76
CA ARG A 9 9.46 6.88 7.04
C ARG A 9 9.35 6.20 5.68
N ILE A 10 8.60 5.10 5.65
CA ILE A 10 8.57 4.17 4.51
C ILE A 10 7.25 4.31 3.75
N CYS A 11 7.33 4.58 2.45
CA CYS A 11 6.19 4.51 1.53
C CYS A 11 6.10 3.13 0.88
N ILE A 12 4.91 2.55 0.81
CA ILE A 12 4.65 1.32 0.06
C ILE A 12 3.62 1.60 -1.04
N LEU A 13 4.05 1.48 -2.28
CA LEU A 13 3.23 1.68 -3.47
C LEU A 13 3.03 0.37 -4.24
N GLY A 14 2.03 0.34 -5.10
CA GLY A 14 1.76 -0.83 -5.95
C GLY A 14 0.28 -1.06 -6.23
N PRO A 15 -0.06 -2.01 -7.10
CA PRO A 15 -1.44 -2.27 -7.49
C PRO A 15 -2.33 -2.71 -6.33
N SER A 16 -3.65 -2.58 -6.50
CA SER A 16 -4.61 -3.15 -5.56
C SER A 16 -4.37 -4.65 -5.41
N ASN A 17 -4.56 -5.16 -4.19
CA ASN A 17 -4.33 -6.58 -3.86
C ASN A 17 -2.87 -7.08 -4.04
N SER A 18 -1.89 -6.20 -4.16
CA SER A 18 -0.48 -6.61 -4.23
C SER A 18 0.11 -7.08 -2.89
N GLY A 19 -0.57 -6.84 -1.77
CA GLY A 19 -0.11 -7.17 -0.41
C GLY A 19 0.58 -6.02 0.31
N LYS A 20 0.36 -4.78 -0.11
CA LYS A 20 0.93 -3.57 0.53
C LYS A 20 0.64 -3.50 2.02
N SER A 21 -0.63 -3.63 2.41
CA SER A 21 -1.05 -3.49 3.80
C SER A 21 -0.45 -4.59 4.68
N THR A 22 -0.43 -5.85 4.21
CA THR A 22 0.23 -6.95 4.94
C THR A 22 1.72 -6.67 5.14
N LEU A 23 2.40 -6.12 4.11
CA LEU A 23 3.81 -5.76 4.22
C LEU A 23 4.00 -4.56 5.16
N ALA A 24 3.12 -3.56 5.10
CA ALA A 24 3.16 -2.40 5.99
C ALA A 24 3.04 -2.81 7.46
N ASP A 25 2.06 -3.65 7.79
CA ASP A 25 1.87 -4.16 9.16
C ASP A 25 3.06 -5.00 9.65
N ALA A 26 3.62 -5.84 8.78
CA ALA A 26 4.78 -6.65 9.12
C ALA A 26 6.02 -5.78 9.41
N ILE A 27 6.28 -4.76 8.59
CA ILE A 27 7.37 -3.80 8.81
C ILE A 27 7.11 -2.97 10.06
N ALA A 28 5.88 -2.49 10.24
CA ALA A 28 5.50 -1.72 11.42
C ALA A 28 5.79 -2.46 12.72
N ARG A 29 5.41 -3.73 12.81
CA ARG A 29 5.70 -4.58 13.98
C ARG A 29 7.21 -4.77 14.19
N LYS A 30 7.96 -5.09 13.12
CA LYS A 30 9.40 -5.37 13.22
C LYS A 30 10.21 -4.14 13.62
N CYS A 31 9.83 -2.97 13.10
CA CYS A 31 10.59 -1.72 13.28
C CYS A 31 9.96 -0.75 14.30
N GLU A 32 8.86 -1.14 14.96
CA GLU A 32 8.11 -0.29 15.89
C GLU A 32 7.69 1.03 15.22
N LEU A 33 7.19 0.96 13.97
CA LEU A 33 6.66 2.09 13.22
C LEU A 33 5.14 2.14 13.32
N LYS A 34 4.55 3.32 13.12
CA LYS A 34 3.11 3.46 12.94
C LYS A 34 2.72 2.97 11.54
N ALA A 35 1.88 1.94 11.44
CA ALA A 35 1.26 1.56 10.17
C ALA A 35 0.11 2.52 9.85
N VAL A 36 0.09 3.06 8.61
CA VAL A 36 -0.98 3.94 8.14
C VAL A 36 -1.49 3.42 6.79
N HIS A 37 -2.75 3.02 6.77
CA HIS A 37 -3.42 2.54 5.58
C HIS A 37 -4.27 3.65 4.96
N LEU A 38 -3.86 4.18 3.81
CA LEU A 38 -4.56 5.31 3.20
C LEU A 38 -6.00 4.98 2.80
N ASP A 39 -6.33 3.72 2.55
CA ASP A 39 -7.71 3.29 2.31
C ASP A 39 -8.61 3.58 3.52
N GLN A 40 -8.11 3.43 4.75
CA GLN A 40 -8.83 3.75 6.00
C GLN A 40 -8.98 5.27 6.20
N LEU A 41 -7.99 6.05 5.78
CA LEU A 41 -8.09 7.51 5.84
C LEU A 41 -9.02 8.06 4.75
N TYR A 42 -9.03 7.46 3.58
CA TYR A 42 -9.82 7.92 2.45
C TYR A 42 -11.31 7.59 2.58
N HIS A 43 -11.67 6.45 3.18
CA HIS A 43 -13.05 6.05 3.32
C HIS A 43 -13.60 6.27 4.74
N LEU A 44 -14.91 6.46 4.83
CA LEU A 44 -15.60 6.58 6.10
C LEU A 44 -15.77 5.19 6.75
N PRO A 45 -15.42 5.02 8.05
CA PRO A 45 -15.61 3.76 8.75
C PRO A 45 -17.08 3.37 8.80
N ASN A 46 -17.36 2.06 8.91
CA ASN A 46 -18.72 1.50 8.98
C ASN A 46 -19.61 1.86 7.77
N THR A 47 -19.02 2.10 6.61
CA THR A 47 -19.72 2.36 5.35
C THR A 47 -19.30 1.36 4.28
N HIS A 48 -20.05 1.29 3.18
CA HIS A 48 -19.65 0.52 2.00
C HIS A 48 -18.65 1.32 1.15
N TRP A 49 -17.42 1.53 1.68
CA TRP A 49 -16.34 2.23 0.98
C TRP A 49 -16.71 3.65 0.51
N LYS A 50 -17.55 4.35 1.29
CA LYS A 50 -17.91 5.74 0.98
C LYS A 50 -16.70 6.64 1.16
N PRO A 51 -16.25 7.36 0.11
CA PRO A 51 -15.11 8.25 0.23
C PRO A 51 -15.39 9.45 1.12
N ARG A 52 -14.39 9.93 1.84
CA ARG A 52 -14.39 11.22 2.51
C ARG A 52 -14.34 12.36 1.49
N PRO A 53 -14.78 13.57 1.85
CA PRO A 53 -14.39 14.77 1.14
C PRO A 53 -12.87 14.84 0.97
N THR A 54 -12.42 15.23 -0.22
CA THR A 54 -10.98 15.22 -0.56
C THR A 54 -10.13 16.03 0.43
N GLU A 55 -10.62 17.19 0.86
CA GLU A 55 -9.92 18.08 1.80
C GLU A 55 -9.74 17.40 3.17
N ALA A 56 -10.78 16.75 3.68
CA ALA A 56 -10.71 16.01 4.94
C ALA A 56 -9.71 14.84 4.86
N PHE A 57 -9.65 14.14 3.72
CA PHE A 57 -8.65 13.10 3.49
C PHE A 57 -7.23 13.68 3.46
N ILE A 58 -6.99 14.77 2.74
CA ILE A 58 -5.68 15.42 2.66
C ILE A 58 -5.24 15.88 4.05
N HIS A 59 -6.12 16.50 4.83
CA HIS A 59 -5.82 16.92 6.19
C HIS A 59 -5.40 15.76 7.09
N LEU A 60 -6.11 14.62 7.03
CA LEU A 60 -5.74 13.43 7.79
C LEU A 60 -4.39 12.86 7.33
N HIS A 61 -4.18 12.76 6.01
CA HIS A 61 -2.90 12.33 5.45
C HIS A 61 -1.75 13.22 5.91
N ASP A 62 -1.91 14.54 5.83
CA ASP A 62 -0.85 15.49 6.19
C ASP A 62 -0.54 15.42 7.69
N SER A 63 -1.54 15.20 8.53
CA SER A 63 -1.33 14.93 9.95
C SER A 63 -0.49 13.66 10.18
N GLU A 64 -0.76 12.58 9.43
CA GLU A 64 0.00 11.33 9.59
C GLU A 64 1.47 11.46 9.16
N ILE A 65 1.75 12.18 8.09
CA ILE A 65 3.14 12.35 7.61
C ILE A 65 3.98 13.33 8.43
N THR A 66 3.40 14.08 9.37
CA THR A 66 4.19 14.92 10.29
C THR A 66 5.02 14.09 11.26
N GLY A 67 4.60 12.86 11.54
CA GLY A 67 5.34 11.94 12.41
C GLY A 67 6.72 11.57 11.84
N GLU A 68 7.62 11.13 12.74
CA GLU A 68 8.99 10.75 12.36
C GLU A 68 9.15 9.24 12.13
N ARG A 69 8.15 8.44 12.49
CA ARG A 69 8.21 6.97 12.45
C ARG A 69 6.91 6.39 11.90
N TRP A 70 6.88 6.08 10.61
CA TRP A 70 5.70 5.54 9.96
C TRP A 70 6.02 4.64 8.76
N VAL A 71 5.11 3.75 8.46
CA VAL A 71 5.03 3.03 7.18
C VAL A 71 3.63 3.25 6.60
N ILE A 72 3.55 3.88 5.45
CA ILE A 72 2.31 4.29 4.81
C ILE A 72 2.11 3.52 3.52
N ASP A 73 0.99 2.80 3.40
CA ASP A 73 0.61 2.11 2.18
C ASP A 73 -0.56 2.79 1.45
N GLY A 74 -0.50 2.71 0.14
CA GLY A 74 -1.54 3.26 -0.74
C GLY A 74 -1.00 4.26 -1.76
N ASN A 75 -1.63 4.29 -2.93
CA ASN A 75 -1.13 5.11 -4.04
C ASN A 75 -1.54 6.58 -3.93
N TYR A 76 -2.81 6.90 -3.86
CA TYR A 76 -3.41 8.25 -3.68
C TYR A 76 -2.56 9.41 -4.18
N THR A 77 -2.54 9.60 -5.51
CA THR A 77 -1.62 10.51 -6.23
C THR A 77 -1.72 11.98 -5.81
N LYS A 78 -2.88 12.43 -5.30
CA LYS A 78 -3.07 13.83 -4.87
C LYS A 78 -2.16 14.24 -3.73
N CYS A 79 -1.84 13.33 -2.81
CA CYS A 79 -0.97 13.58 -1.65
C CYS A 79 0.37 12.84 -1.72
N LEU A 80 0.66 12.19 -2.84
CA LEU A 80 1.90 11.43 -3.02
C LEU A 80 3.16 12.32 -3.00
N PRO A 81 3.21 13.50 -3.63
CA PRO A 81 4.39 14.37 -3.57
C PRO A 81 4.77 14.77 -2.14
N GLN A 82 3.80 15.18 -1.32
CA GLN A 82 4.02 15.56 0.08
C GLN A 82 4.58 14.38 0.89
N ARG A 83 4.02 13.18 0.70
CA ARG A 83 4.49 11.98 1.38
C ARG A 83 5.90 11.59 0.95
N LEU A 84 6.20 11.63 -0.34
CA LEU A 84 7.53 11.30 -0.86
C LEU A 84 8.59 12.30 -0.42
N SER A 85 8.27 13.58 -0.27
CA SER A 85 9.22 14.59 0.23
C SER A 85 9.67 14.34 1.67
N ARG A 86 8.88 13.59 2.45
CA ARG A 86 9.22 13.21 3.83
C ARG A 86 9.72 11.77 3.97
N ALA A 87 9.50 10.94 2.98
CA ALA A 87 9.89 9.54 3.01
C ALA A 87 11.42 9.36 3.08
N THR A 88 11.87 8.37 3.83
CA THR A 88 13.25 7.93 3.88
C THR A 88 13.49 6.67 3.06
N GLY A 89 12.41 5.96 2.68
CA GLY A 89 12.48 4.76 1.88
C GLY A 89 11.21 4.50 1.10
N LEU A 90 11.34 3.77 -0.01
CA LEU A 90 10.23 3.41 -0.90
C LEU A 90 10.25 1.93 -1.24
N ILE A 91 9.10 1.29 -1.12
CA ILE A 91 8.87 -0.06 -1.60
C ILE A 91 7.81 -0.02 -2.71
N LEU A 92 8.15 -0.49 -3.89
CA LEU A 92 7.20 -0.66 -5.00
C LEU A 92 6.88 -2.14 -5.18
N LEU A 93 5.62 -2.53 -4.95
CA LEU A 93 5.13 -3.85 -5.31
C LEU A 93 4.62 -3.80 -6.74
N ASP A 94 5.43 -4.24 -7.70
CA ASP A 94 5.07 -4.25 -9.13
C ASP A 94 4.62 -5.64 -9.58
N VAL A 95 3.57 -6.17 -8.95
CA VAL A 95 3.02 -7.50 -9.27
C VAL A 95 2.12 -7.46 -10.51
N SER A 96 1.99 -8.61 -11.18
CA SER A 96 1.13 -8.73 -12.36
C SER A 96 -0.35 -8.56 -12.03
N THR A 97 -1.12 -8.10 -13.03
CA THR A 97 -2.59 -7.99 -12.95
C THR A 97 -3.23 -9.34 -12.62
N ALA A 98 -2.74 -10.44 -13.20
CA ALA A 98 -3.22 -11.79 -12.92
C ALA A 98 -3.07 -12.16 -11.43
N LEU A 99 -1.92 -11.84 -10.83
CA LEU A 99 -1.70 -12.08 -9.40
C LEU A 99 -2.62 -11.22 -8.53
N SER A 100 -2.84 -9.96 -8.90
CA SER A 100 -3.77 -9.06 -8.19
C SER A 100 -5.21 -9.57 -8.26
N LEU A 101 -5.66 -10.06 -9.40
CA LEU A 101 -6.99 -10.66 -9.58
C LEU A 101 -7.14 -11.95 -8.76
N MET A 102 -6.17 -12.86 -8.85
CA MET A 102 -6.20 -14.11 -8.08
C MET A 102 -6.31 -13.82 -6.57
N ARG A 103 -5.53 -12.88 -6.06
CA ARG A 103 -5.59 -12.46 -4.65
C ARG A 103 -6.92 -11.79 -4.30
N TYR A 104 -7.47 -10.98 -5.21
CA TYR A 104 -8.79 -10.37 -5.02
C TYR A 104 -9.88 -11.44 -4.85
N PHE A 105 -9.93 -12.44 -5.74
CA PHE A 105 -10.90 -13.53 -5.65
C PHE A 105 -10.71 -14.37 -4.38
N ASN A 106 -9.48 -14.81 -4.09
CA ASN A 106 -9.21 -15.60 -2.89
C ASN A 106 -9.62 -14.86 -1.62
N ARG A 107 -9.30 -13.58 -1.52
CA ARG A 107 -9.67 -12.76 -0.38
C ARG A 107 -11.19 -12.62 -0.25
N THR A 108 -11.87 -12.25 -1.34
CA THR A 108 -13.33 -12.04 -1.33
C THR A 108 -14.11 -13.32 -1.01
N LEU A 109 -13.58 -14.48 -1.35
CA LEU A 109 -14.24 -15.77 -1.14
C LEU A 109 -13.90 -16.44 0.19
N PHE A 110 -12.69 -16.23 0.73
CA PHE A 110 -12.16 -17.05 1.83
C PHE A 110 -11.64 -16.27 3.04
N GLU A 111 -11.41 -14.95 2.94
CA GLU A 111 -10.85 -14.17 4.04
C GLU A 111 -11.88 -13.22 4.66
N GLY A 112 -12.16 -13.42 5.96
CA GLY A 112 -13.12 -12.60 6.72
C GLY A 112 -12.53 -11.33 7.35
N GLN A 113 -11.20 -11.27 7.55
CA GLN A 113 -10.50 -10.11 8.11
C GLN A 113 -9.35 -9.67 7.19
N ARG A 114 -9.11 -8.38 7.10
CA ARG A 114 -8.16 -7.76 6.18
C ARG A 114 -7.21 -6.80 6.88
N HIS A 115 -5.89 -6.94 6.64
CA HIS A 115 -4.90 -5.91 6.93
C HIS A 115 -5.23 -4.62 6.17
N GLY A 116 -5.35 -3.49 6.87
CA GLY A 116 -5.75 -2.21 6.28
C GLY A 116 -7.18 -2.20 5.73
N GLY A 117 -8.04 -3.14 6.14
CA GLY A 117 -9.45 -3.16 5.79
C GLY A 117 -10.24 -2.04 6.47
N LEU A 118 -11.40 -1.72 5.93
CA LEU A 118 -12.33 -0.77 6.53
C LEU A 118 -13.22 -1.49 7.54
N ASP A 119 -13.32 -0.95 8.76
CA ASP A 119 -14.14 -1.51 9.82
C ASP A 119 -15.61 -1.62 9.38
N GLY A 120 -16.21 -2.80 9.62
CA GLY A 120 -17.61 -3.07 9.31
C GLY A 120 -17.94 -3.26 7.82
N ALA A 121 -17.01 -3.17 6.90
CA ALA A 121 -17.24 -3.37 5.48
C ALA A 121 -17.17 -4.86 5.10
N LYS A 122 -18.30 -5.42 4.62
CA LYS A 122 -18.30 -6.74 3.98
C LYS A 122 -17.79 -6.64 2.55
N GLU A 123 -16.73 -7.37 2.24
CA GLU A 123 -16.24 -7.46 0.86
C GLU A 123 -17.16 -8.36 0.02
N ARG A 124 -17.57 -7.83 -1.11
CA ARG A 124 -18.28 -8.57 -2.18
C ARG A 124 -17.56 -8.32 -3.50
N ILE A 125 -17.61 -9.27 -4.40
CA ILE A 125 -17.13 -9.06 -5.77
C ILE A 125 -17.88 -7.88 -6.35
N ASN A 126 -17.16 -6.83 -6.75
CA ASN A 126 -17.75 -5.67 -7.40
C ASN A 126 -17.03 -5.31 -8.71
N TRP A 127 -17.80 -4.89 -9.70
CA TRP A 127 -17.31 -4.51 -11.03
C TRP A 127 -16.34 -3.32 -11.01
N PRO A 128 -16.56 -2.24 -10.24
CA PRO A 128 -15.59 -1.15 -10.12
C PRO A 128 -14.20 -1.61 -9.71
N MET A 129 -14.08 -2.54 -8.75
CA MET A 129 -12.78 -3.06 -8.33
C MET A 129 -12.13 -3.94 -9.42
N LEU A 130 -12.90 -4.76 -10.13
CA LEU A 130 -12.39 -5.55 -11.26
C LEU A 130 -11.88 -4.63 -12.37
N HIS A 131 -12.64 -3.61 -12.76
CA HIS A 131 -12.21 -2.60 -13.72
C HIS A 131 -10.95 -1.86 -13.24
N HIS A 132 -10.88 -1.49 -11.96
CA HIS A 132 -9.69 -0.85 -11.39
C HIS A 132 -8.45 -1.74 -11.52
N ILE A 133 -8.55 -3.03 -11.21
CA ILE A 133 -7.42 -3.97 -11.29
C ILE A 133 -7.01 -4.22 -12.74
N THR A 134 -7.97 -4.35 -13.67
CA THR A 134 -7.68 -4.77 -15.06
C THR A 134 -7.33 -3.63 -16.01
N ALA A 135 -7.90 -2.44 -15.81
CA ALA A 135 -7.72 -1.31 -16.70
C ALA A 135 -6.92 -0.15 -16.04
N VAL A 136 -7.34 0.32 -14.87
CA VAL A 136 -6.72 1.51 -14.26
C VAL A 136 -5.31 1.22 -13.76
N THR A 137 -5.11 0.09 -13.09
CA THR A 137 -3.81 -0.29 -12.53
C THR A 137 -2.72 -0.48 -13.59
N PRO A 138 -2.93 -1.22 -14.69
CA PRO A 138 -1.94 -1.36 -15.76
C PRO A 138 -1.53 -0.02 -16.37
N ASN A 139 -2.48 0.89 -16.61
CA ASN A 139 -2.21 2.21 -17.18
C ASN A 139 -1.31 3.08 -16.26
N ASN A 140 -1.43 2.93 -14.95
CA ASN A 140 -0.61 3.65 -13.99
C ASN A 140 0.78 3.02 -13.76
N ARG A 141 1.00 1.80 -14.22
CA ARG A 141 2.21 1.03 -13.94
C ARG A 141 3.47 1.69 -14.47
N LYS A 142 3.42 2.20 -15.71
CA LYS A 142 4.52 2.94 -16.33
C LYS A 142 4.88 4.19 -15.53
N ARG A 143 3.87 4.96 -15.14
CA ARG A 143 4.06 6.17 -14.32
C ARG A 143 4.72 5.88 -12.97
N TYR A 144 4.32 4.80 -12.29
CA TYR A 144 4.97 4.42 -11.02
C TYR A 144 6.39 3.91 -11.22
N ALA A 145 6.68 3.22 -12.31
CA ALA A 145 8.03 2.80 -12.65
C ALA A 145 8.94 3.99 -12.95
N GLU A 146 8.49 4.95 -13.77
CA GLU A 146 9.23 6.18 -14.06
C GLU A 146 9.50 7.00 -12.80
N MET A 147 8.47 7.18 -11.95
CA MET A 147 8.63 7.85 -10.67
C MET A 147 9.61 7.12 -9.75
N PHE A 148 9.53 5.78 -9.69
CA PHE A 148 10.43 4.97 -8.89
C PHE A 148 11.89 5.17 -9.33
N GLU A 149 12.17 5.17 -10.62
CA GLU A 149 13.53 5.40 -11.13
C GLU A 149 14.06 6.81 -10.83
N ALA A 150 13.19 7.82 -10.91
CA ALA A 150 13.57 9.22 -10.70
C ALA A 150 13.87 9.61 -9.24
N LEU A 151 13.43 8.81 -8.26
CA LEU A 151 13.65 9.12 -6.84
C LEU A 151 15.05 8.68 -6.41
N GLU A 152 15.74 9.50 -5.63
CA GLU A 152 17.12 9.22 -5.15
C GLU A 152 17.17 8.57 -3.76
N LEU A 153 16.02 8.42 -3.10
CA LEU A 153 15.96 7.77 -1.78
C LEU A 153 16.16 6.24 -1.87
N PRO A 154 16.58 5.57 -0.78
CA PRO A 154 16.64 4.11 -0.68
C PRO A 154 15.33 3.47 -1.12
N LYS A 155 15.39 2.57 -2.10
CA LYS A 155 14.17 2.02 -2.73
C LYS A 155 14.35 0.58 -3.19
N ILE A 156 13.26 -0.20 -3.15
CA ILE A 156 13.22 -1.59 -3.62
C ILE A 156 11.95 -1.84 -4.43
N CYS A 157 12.10 -2.56 -5.56
CA CYS A 157 10.98 -2.99 -6.39
C CYS A 157 10.82 -4.51 -6.32
N LEU A 158 9.64 -4.98 -5.90
CA LEU A 158 9.31 -6.39 -5.75
C LEU A 158 8.28 -6.79 -6.80
N ARG A 159 8.70 -7.52 -7.83
CA ARG A 159 7.91 -7.79 -9.05
C ARG A 159 7.13 -9.10 -9.05
N SER A 160 7.32 -9.96 -8.05
CA SER A 160 6.67 -11.26 -8.03
C SER A 160 6.34 -11.74 -6.62
N ARG A 161 5.44 -12.73 -6.51
CA ARG A 161 5.16 -13.41 -5.23
C ARG A 161 6.43 -14.01 -4.63
N LYS A 162 7.32 -14.55 -5.47
CA LYS A 162 8.58 -15.15 -5.05
C LYS A 162 9.50 -14.10 -4.42
N THR A 163 9.71 -12.96 -5.10
CA THR A 163 10.56 -11.88 -4.58
C THR A 163 9.99 -11.25 -3.32
N ILE A 164 8.67 -11.08 -3.21
CA ILE A 164 8.02 -10.61 -1.98
C ILE A 164 8.28 -11.59 -0.83
N LYS A 165 8.09 -12.90 -1.07
CA LYS A 165 8.35 -13.93 -0.05
C LYS A 165 9.82 -13.92 0.39
N GLN A 166 10.75 -13.92 -0.56
CA GLN A 166 12.18 -13.86 -0.28
C GLN A 166 12.55 -12.61 0.55
N GLN A 167 11.90 -11.48 0.29
CA GLN A 167 12.16 -10.26 1.04
C GLN A 167 11.56 -10.32 2.45
N PHE A 168 10.38 -10.95 2.63
CA PHE A 168 9.82 -11.25 3.95
C PHE A 168 10.78 -12.11 4.78
N ASP A 169 11.30 -13.18 4.17
CA ASP A 169 12.23 -14.09 4.84
C ASP A 169 13.56 -13.37 5.17
N ALA A 170 14.12 -12.60 4.22
CA ALA A 170 15.38 -11.86 4.40
C ALA A 170 15.29 -10.75 5.45
N TRP A 171 14.13 -10.13 5.61
CA TRP A 171 13.87 -9.14 6.64
C TRP A 171 13.29 -9.74 7.92
N GLU A 172 13.18 -11.08 8.00
CA GLU A 172 12.62 -11.80 9.15
C GLU A 172 11.25 -11.25 9.58
N LEU A 173 10.40 -10.94 8.59
CA LEU A 173 9.05 -10.41 8.84
C LEU A 173 8.09 -11.55 9.16
N THR A 174 7.20 -11.33 10.13
CA THR A 174 6.06 -12.22 10.44
C THR A 174 4.77 -11.64 9.84
N ARG A 175 3.85 -12.54 9.40
CA ARG A 175 2.53 -12.13 8.88
C ARG A 175 1.52 -11.88 9.99
#